data_8935bfd5baec5b9bea452285d3dfa539
#
_entry.id   8935bfd5baec5b9bea452285d3dfa539
#
_cell.length_a   1.000
_cell.length_b   1.000
_cell.length_c   1.000
_cell.angle_alpha   90.00
_cell.angle_beta   90.00
_cell.angle_gamma   90.00
#
_symmetry.space_group_name_H-M   'P 1'
#
loop_
_entity.id
_entity.type
_entity.pdbx_description
1 polymer ?
#
loop_
_entity_poly.entity_id
_entity_poly.type
_entity_poly.pdbx_seq_one_letter_code
_entity_poly.pdbx_strand_id
1 'polypeptide(L)'
;MNRHALRQKLAREFGATDIVTERGDAGVARIKELTKGVGADSVLECVGTRESMMQAIRSTRPGGYVGYVGVPHGVELDGQQLFNSHVHLHGGPAPVRRYLPNLIKLVWERKINPGKVFDLTLRLDQVAEGFRAMNQRRAIKTLLRP
;
A
#
# COMPACT_ATOMS: atom_id res chain seq x y z
N MET A 1 0.22 5.92 -3.66
CA MET A 1 1.14 6.92 -4.24
C MET A 1 2.58 6.40 -4.21
N ASN A 2 3.29 6.46 -5.33
CA ASN A 2 4.66 5.94 -5.40
C ASN A 2 5.47 6.69 -6.47
N ARG A 3 6.71 7.10 -6.14
CA ARG A 3 7.62 7.83 -7.05
C ARG A 3 8.58 6.92 -7.83
N HIS A 4 8.60 5.62 -7.55
CA HIS A 4 9.58 4.69 -8.14
C HIS A 4 9.01 4.03 -9.39
N ALA A 5 9.65 4.23 -10.53
CA ALA A 5 9.20 3.76 -11.84
C ALA A 5 8.88 2.26 -11.89
N LEU A 6 9.76 1.42 -11.33
CA LEU A 6 9.52 -0.04 -11.28
C LEU A 6 8.24 -0.40 -10.54
N ARG A 7 7.98 0.26 -9.39
CA ARG A 7 6.76 0.00 -8.61
C ARG A 7 5.51 0.57 -9.29
N GLN A 8 5.64 1.69 -10.00
CA GLN A 8 4.52 2.25 -10.79
C GLN A 8 4.17 1.32 -11.95
N LYS A 9 5.18 0.79 -12.66
CA LYS A 9 4.98 -0.21 -13.70
C LYS A 9 4.25 -1.43 -13.16
N LEU A 10 4.74 -1.99 -12.05
CA LEU A 10 4.12 -3.15 -11.41
C LEU A 10 2.69 -2.86 -10.95
N ALA A 11 2.40 -1.66 -10.42
CA ALA A 11 1.05 -1.27 -10.03
C ALA A 11 0.09 -1.31 -11.23
N ARG A 12 0.51 -0.82 -12.39
CA ARG A 12 -0.30 -0.91 -13.62
C ARG A 12 -0.50 -2.37 -14.07
N GLU A 13 0.51 -3.21 -13.96
CA GLU A 13 0.40 -4.64 -14.26
C GLU A 13 -0.56 -5.37 -13.30
N PHE A 14 -0.77 -4.85 -12.11
CA PHE A 14 -1.78 -5.29 -11.16
C PHE A 14 -3.14 -4.62 -11.33
N GLY A 15 -3.32 -3.79 -12.36
CA GLY A 15 -4.60 -3.19 -12.72
C GLY A 15 -4.84 -1.77 -12.18
N ALA A 16 -3.81 -1.08 -11.70
CA ALA A 16 -3.97 0.33 -11.33
C ALA A 16 -4.29 1.17 -12.56
N THR A 17 -5.40 1.90 -12.51
CA THR A 17 -5.84 2.80 -13.59
C THR A 17 -5.06 4.11 -13.57
N ASP A 18 -4.73 4.59 -12.38
CA ASP A 18 -4.04 5.86 -12.19
C ASP A 18 -2.83 5.71 -11.27
N ILE A 19 -1.82 6.53 -11.52
CA ILE A 19 -0.62 6.64 -10.68
C ILE A 19 -0.54 8.07 -10.16
N VAL A 20 -0.56 8.20 -8.84
CA VAL A 20 -0.33 9.46 -8.14
C VAL A 20 1.10 9.47 -7.63
N THR A 21 1.92 10.39 -8.12
CA THR A 21 3.34 10.54 -7.75
C THR A 21 3.55 11.55 -6.64
N GLU A 22 2.61 12.46 -6.50
CA GLU A 22 2.58 13.51 -5.49
C GLU A 22 2.37 12.92 -4.09
N ARG A 23 2.79 13.65 -3.08
CA ARG A 23 2.63 13.30 -1.67
C ARG A 23 2.09 14.49 -0.87
N GLY A 24 1.66 14.22 0.36
CA GLY A 24 1.10 15.24 1.23
C GLY A 24 -0.15 15.85 0.61
N ASP A 25 -0.34 17.15 0.78
CA ASP A 25 -1.54 17.85 0.34
C ASP A 25 -1.71 17.84 -1.19
N ALA A 26 -0.63 17.91 -1.95
CA ALA A 26 -0.67 17.78 -3.41
C ALA A 26 -1.18 16.40 -3.85
N GLY A 27 -0.77 15.33 -3.15
CA GLY A 27 -1.27 13.98 -3.43
C GLY A 27 -2.74 13.82 -3.07
N VAL A 28 -3.19 14.42 -1.96
CA VAL A 28 -4.62 14.46 -1.58
C VAL A 28 -5.42 15.22 -2.64
N ALA A 29 -4.95 16.39 -3.06
CA ALA A 29 -5.60 17.18 -4.09
C ALA A 29 -5.75 16.40 -5.41
N ARG A 30 -4.68 15.69 -5.81
CA ARG A 30 -4.72 14.87 -7.02
C ARG A 30 -5.74 13.72 -6.93
N ILE A 31 -5.85 13.06 -5.79
CA ILE A 31 -6.88 12.02 -5.59
C ILE A 31 -8.28 12.62 -5.66
N LYS A 32 -8.50 13.76 -5.02
CA LYS A 32 -9.80 14.45 -5.10
C LYS A 32 -10.14 14.87 -6.53
N GLU A 33 -9.17 15.36 -7.29
CA GLU A 33 -9.37 15.66 -8.71
C GLU A 33 -9.84 14.42 -9.50
N LEU A 34 -9.14 13.29 -9.36
CA LEU A 34 -9.49 12.03 -10.00
C LEU A 34 -10.89 11.50 -9.58
N THR A 35 -11.34 11.87 -8.40
CA THR A 35 -12.64 11.48 -7.84
C THR A 35 -13.69 12.61 -7.89
N LYS A 36 -13.52 13.58 -8.78
CA LYS A 36 -14.45 14.71 -8.98
C LYS A 36 -14.72 15.53 -7.71
N GLY A 37 -13.70 15.70 -6.88
CA GLY A 37 -13.74 16.46 -5.63
C GLY A 37 -14.17 15.66 -4.39
N VAL A 38 -14.70 14.46 -4.56
CA VAL A 38 -15.34 13.69 -3.47
C VAL A 38 -14.30 13.00 -2.56
N GLY A 39 -13.29 12.38 -3.13
CA GLY A 39 -12.34 11.50 -2.45
C GLY A 39 -12.61 10.01 -2.74
N ALA A 40 -11.70 9.15 -2.33
CA ALA A 40 -11.78 7.71 -2.57
C ALA A 40 -12.77 7.03 -1.61
N ASP A 41 -13.50 6.02 -2.08
CA ASP A 41 -14.41 5.20 -1.25
C ASP A 41 -13.65 4.42 -0.18
N SER A 42 -12.48 3.88 -0.56
CA SER A 42 -11.64 3.08 0.32
C SER A 42 -10.17 3.38 0.06
N VAL A 43 -9.39 3.53 1.11
CA VAL A 43 -7.95 3.77 1.05
C VAL A 43 -7.23 2.74 1.91
N LEU A 44 -6.14 2.18 1.39
CA LEU A 44 -5.25 1.29 2.14
C LEU A 44 -3.97 2.03 2.50
N GLU A 45 -3.70 2.16 3.80
CA GLU A 45 -2.46 2.69 4.35
C GLU A 45 -1.51 1.52 4.63
N CYS A 46 -0.32 1.53 4.00
CA CYS A 46 0.63 0.42 4.03
C CYS A 46 2.04 0.85 4.43
N VAL A 47 2.21 2.01 5.06
CA VAL A 47 3.52 2.59 5.39
C VAL A 47 3.73 2.69 6.90
N GLY A 48 2.74 3.19 7.65
CA GLY A 48 2.78 3.32 9.10
C GLY A 48 3.41 4.63 9.61
N THR A 49 3.54 5.66 8.76
CA THR A 49 3.97 6.99 9.23
C THR A 49 2.77 7.91 9.45
N ARG A 50 2.96 8.95 10.28
CA ARG A 50 1.93 9.97 10.52
C ARG A 50 1.47 10.62 9.20
N GLU A 51 2.41 10.98 8.33
CA GLU A 51 2.12 11.62 7.04
C GLU A 51 1.27 10.72 6.15
N SER A 52 1.60 9.42 6.05
CA SER A 52 0.84 8.49 5.21
C SER A 52 -0.55 8.22 5.78
N MET A 53 -0.70 8.13 7.10
CA MET A 53 -2.00 7.98 7.75
C MET A 53 -2.88 9.21 7.52
N MET A 54 -2.34 10.42 7.73
CA MET A 54 -3.09 11.66 7.49
C MET A 54 -3.47 11.82 6.02
N GLN A 55 -2.58 11.43 5.12
CA GLN A 55 -2.84 11.44 3.69
C GLN A 55 -3.94 10.44 3.33
N ALA A 56 -3.97 9.25 3.93
CA ALA A 56 -5.03 8.27 3.74
C ALA A 56 -6.39 8.83 4.20
N ILE A 57 -6.45 9.37 5.41
CA ILE A 57 -7.68 9.96 5.97
C ILE A 57 -8.21 11.09 5.07
N ARG A 58 -7.35 12.03 4.69
CA ARG A 58 -7.74 13.20 3.87
C ARG A 58 -8.10 12.86 2.43
N SER A 59 -7.59 11.74 1.90
CA SER A 59 -7.91 11.25 0.55
C SER A 59 -9.21 10.47 0.49
N THR A 60 -9.73 10.04 1.63
CA THR A 60 -10.96 9.26 1.74
C THR A 60 -12.16 10.23 1.80
N ARG A 61 -13.25 9.88 1.11
CA ARG A 61 -14.48 10.64 1.20
C ARG A 61 -15.14 10.50 2.58
N PRO A 62 -15.98 11.44 3.01
CA PRO A 62 -16.84 11.25 4.19
C PRO A 62 -17.67 9.97 4.06
N GLY A 63 -17.77 9.19 5.14
CA GLY A 63 -18.42 7.87 5.15
C GLY A 63 -17.62 6.77 4.45
N GLY A 64 -16.41 7.05 3.96
CA GLY A 64 -15.51 6.06 3.34
C GLY A 64 -14.66 5.31 4.36
N TYR A 65 -13.81 4.42 3.88
CA TYR A 65 -13.05 3.49 4.70
C TYR A 65 -11.54 3.69 4.55
N VAL A 66 -10.83 3.74 5.66
CA VAL A 66 -9.38 3.67 5.72
C VAL A 66 -8.98 2.38 6.40
N GLY A 67 -8.41 1.44 5.64
CA GLY A 67 -7.78 0.25 6.17
C GLY A 67 -6.27 0.47 6.33
N TYR A 68 -5.69 0.20 7.51
CA TYR A 68 -4.25 0.33 7.66
C TYR A 68 -3.61 -1.00 8.08
N VAL A 69 -2.53 -1.36 7.37
CA VAL A 69 -1.68 -2.52 7.62
C VAL A 69 -0.22 -2.11 7.85
N GLY A 70 0.11 -0.84 7.58
CA GLY A 70 1.37 -0.24 8.01
C GLY A 70 1.41 -0.17 9.53
N VAL A 71 2.48 -0.73 10.15
CA VAL A 71 2.62 -0.68 11.61
C VAL A 71 2.83 0.76 12.04
N PRO A 72 1.91 1.37 12.82
CA PRO A 72 2.04 2.77 13.21
C PRO A 72 3.20 2.95 14.19
N HIS A 73 4.13 3.83 13.86
CA HIS A 73 5.24 4.22 14.73
C HIS A 73 5.06 5.67 15.17
N GLY A 74 4.67 5.91 16.42
CA GLY A 74 4.45 7.25 16.96
C GLY A 74 3.37 8.05 16.20
N VAL A 75 2.35 7.36 15.70
CA VAL A 75 1.25 8.00 14.99
C VAL A 75 0.20 8.44 16.01
N GLU A 76 0.09 9.74 16.16
CA GLU A 76 -0.98 10.38 16.93
C GLU A 76 -2.02 10.95 15.98
N LEU A 77 -3.29 10.69 16.26
CA LEU A 77 -4.43 11.20 15.49
C LEU A 77 -5.16 12.26 16.30
N ASP A 78 -5.37 13.41 15.67
CA ASP A 78 -6.19 14.46 16.23
C ASP A 78 -7.67 14.02 16.21
N GLY A 79 -8.28 13.94 17.37
CA GLY A 79 -9.67 13.49 17.53
C GLY A 79 -10.68 14.40 16.83
N GLN A 80 -10.45 15.72 16.83
CA GLN A 80 -11.32 16.68 16.14
C GLN A 80 -11.21 16.51 14.62
N GLN A 81 -9.99 16.32 14.10
CA GLN A 81 -9.79 16.07 12.68
C GLN A 81 -10.45 14.75 12.25
N LEU A 82 -10.32 13.70 13.06
CA LEU A 82 -10.93 12.41 12.78
C LEU A 82 -12.46 12.50 12.78
N PHE A 83 -13.03 13.21 13.77
CA PHE A 83 -14.46 13.49 13.85
C PHE A 83 -14.95 14.22 12.58
N ASN A 84 -14.27 15.29 12.18
CA ASN A 84 -14.66 16.09 11.03
C ASN A 84 -14.48 15.36 9.68
N SER A 85 -13.55 14.40 9.59
CA SER A 85 -13.33 13.63 8.37
C SER A 85 -14.43 12.60 8.12
N HIS A 86 -15.13 12.16 9.16
CA HIS A 86 -16.23 11.18 9.10
C HIS A 86 -15.84 9.92 8.34
N VAL A 87 -14.66 9.37 8.60
CA VAL A 87 -14.16 8.14 7.96
C VAL A 87 -14.22 6.96 8.91
N HIS A 88 -14.42 5.77 8.37
CA HIS A 88 -14.23 4.53 9.11
C HIS A 88 -12.75 4.17 9.11
N LEU A 89 -12.13 4.12 10.27
CA LEU A 89 -10.72 3.76 10.42
C LEU A 89 -10.61 2.39 11.08
N HIS A 90 -9.98 1.45 10.39
CA HIS A 90 -9.77 0.10 10.89
C HIS A 90 -8.42 -0.46 10.45
N GLY A 91 -7.76 -1.21 11.33
CA GLY A 91 -6.48 -1.84 11.00
C GLY A 91 -6.02 -2.80 12.09
N GLY A 92 -4.85 -3.34 11.87
CA GLY A 92 -4.22 -4.29 12.77
C GLY A 92 -3.40 -5.34 12.03
N PRO A 93 -2.86 -6.34 12.74
CA PRO A 93 -2.19 -7.46 12.13
C PRO A 93 -3.09 -8.20 11.14
N ALA A 94 -2.55 -8.47 9.94
CA ALA A 94 -3.31 -9.19 8.92
C ALA A 94 -3.74 -10.58 9.44
N PRO A 95 -5.03 -10.94 9.41
CA PRO A 95 -5.52 -12.24 9.88
C PRO A 95 -5.22 -13.34 8.85
N VAL A 96 -3.94 -13.67 8.68
CA VAL A 96 -3.40 -14.53 7.61
C VAL A 96 -4.13 -15.87 7.54
N ARG A 97 -4.31 -16.56 8.68
CA ARG A 97 -4.95 -17.89 8.71
C ARG A 97 -6.37 -17.88 8.15
N ARG A 98 -7.10 -16.79 8.34
CA ARG A 98 -8.46 -16.63 7.83
C ARG A 98 -8.49 -16.52 6.31
N TYR A 99 -7.56 -15.79 5.72
CA TYR A 99 -7.59 -15.48 4.28
C TYR A 99 -6.72 -16.42 3.45
N LEU A 100 -5.75 -17.10 4.04
CA LEU A 100 -4.79 -17.95 3.32
C LEU A 100 -5.45 -19.02 2.44
N PRO A 101 -6.48 -19.77 2.87
CA PRO A 101 -7.13 -20.76 2.02
C PRO A 101 -7.72 -20.16 0.74
N ASN A 102 -8.36 -18.98 0.86
CA ASN A 102 -8.91 -18.29 -0.30
C ASN A 102 -7.81 -17.73 -1.21
N LEU A 103 -6.74 -17.17 -0.64
CA LEU A 103 -5.61 -16.64 -1.41
C LEU A 103 -4.90 -17.75 -2.19
N ILE A 104 -4.67 -18.91 -1.58
CA ILE A 104 -4.11 -20.09 -2.26
C ILE A 104 -4.97 -20.49 -3.45
N LYS A 105 -6.29 -20.56 -3.27
CA LYS A 105 -7.23 -20.85 -4.35
C LYS A 105 -7.11 -19.84 -5.49
N LEU A 106 -7.09 -18.53 -5.18
CA LEU A 106 -6.97 -17.48 -6.20
C LEU A 106 -5.64 -17.57 -6.97
N VAL A 107 -4.54 -17.91 -6.29
CA VAL A 107 -3.24 -18.14 -6.94
C VAL A 107 -3.29 -19.39 -7.83
N TRP A 108 -3.85 -20.49 -7.32
CA TRP A 108 -3.98 -21.74 -8.05
C TRP A 108 -4.83 -21.59 -9.32
N GLU A 109 -5.95 -20.90 -9.22
CA GLU A 109 -6.82 -20.57 -10.32
C GLU A 109 -6.27 -19.48 -11.26
N ARG A 110 -5.05 -18.99 -10.99
CA ARG A 110 -4.38 -17.90 -11.73
C ARG A 110 -5.17 -16.59 -11.80
N LYS A 111 -6.09 -16.37 -10.85
CA LYS A 111 -6.86 -15.12 -10.74
C LYS A 111 -6.00 -13.97 -10.20
N ILE A 112 -5.00 -14.29 -9.39
CA ILE A 112 -3.98 -13.36 -8.94
C ILE A 112 -2.59 -13.96 -9.14
N ASN A 113 -1.61 -13.10 -9.40
CA ASN A 113 -0.20 -13.52 -9.49
C ASN A 113 0.67 -12.64 -8.59
N PRO A 114 0.70 -12.89 -7.27
CA PRO A 114 1.51 -12.12 -6.34
C PRO A 114 3.02 -12.32 -6.56
N GLY A 115 3.42 -13.39 -7.25
CA GLY A 115 4.81 -13.67 -7.57
C GLY A 115 5.50 -12.60 -8.42
N LYS A 116 4.75 -11.78 -9.14
CA LYS A 116 5.29 -10.65 -9.92
C LYS A 116 6.06 -9.61 -9.09
N VAL A 117 5.89 -9.60 -7.76
CA VAL A 117 6.65 -8.71 -6.88
C VAL A 117 8.12 -9.12 -6.75
N PHE A 118 8.45 -10.38 -7.04
CA PHE A 118 9.81 -10.90 -6.95
C PHE A 118 10.56 -10.64 -8.26
N ASP A 119 11.36 -9.59 -8.27
CA ASP A 119 12.15 -9.16 -9.44
C ASP A 119 13.66 -9.43 -9.29
N LEU A 120 14.07 -10.03 -8.16
CA LEU A 120 15.42 -10.47 -7.90
C LEU A 120 15.40 -11.85 -7.23
N THR A 121 16.12 -12.82 -7.81
CA THR A 121 16.30 -14.15 -7.21
C THR A 121 17.76 -14.33 -6.82
N LEU A 122 18.02 -14.71 -5.59
CA LEU A 122 19.36 -14.95 -5.04
C LEU A 122 19.38 -16.28 -4.29
N ARG A 123 20.59 -16.80 -4.07
CA ARG A 123 20.80 -17.93 -3.16
C ARG A 123 20.64 -17.50 -1.72
N LEU A 124 20.35 -18.45 -0.84
CA LEU A 124 20.14 -18.17 0.59
C LEU A 124 21.36 -17.51 1.25
N ASP A 125 22.56 -17.94 0.88
CA ASP A 125 23.83 -17.38 1.36
C ASP A 125 24.05 -15.91 0.96
N GLN A 126 23.29 -15.40 -0.02
CA GLN A 126 23.34 -14.02 -0.51
C GLN A 126 22.27 -13.12 0.12
N VAL A 127 21.66 -13.52 1.23
CA VAL A 127 20.58 -12.79 1.90
C VAL A 127 20.91 -11.31 2.17
N ALA A 128 22.16 -11.02 2.56
CA ALA A 128 22.61 -9.64 2.84
C ALA A 128 22.55 -8.76 1.57
N GLU A 129 22.87 -9.31 0.39
CA GLU A 129 22.71 -8.59 -0.88
C GLU A 129 21.24 -8.36 -1.21
N GLY A 130 20.37 -9.32 -0.93
CA GLY A 130 18.93 -9.18 -1.11
C GLY A 130 18.38 -7.99 -0.32
N PHE A 131 18.74 -7.87 0.95
CA PHE A 131 18.35 -6.72 1.78
C PHE A 131 18.92 -5.40 1.24
N ARG A 132 20.19 -5.37 0.84
CA ARG A 132 20.80 -4.17 0.23
C ARG A 132 20.08 -3.75 -1.05
N ALA A 133 19.78 -4.69 -1.94
CA ALA A 133 19.08 -4.41 -3.18
C ALA A 133 17.69 -3.80 -2.96
N MET A 134 16.92 -4.31 -1.99
CA MET A 134 15.62 -3.76 -1.62
C MET A 134 15.76 -2.37 -0.96
N ASN A 135 16.72 -2.19 -0.07
CA ASN A 135 16.98 -0.91 0.60
C ASN A 135 17.40 0.19 -0.38
N GLN A 136 18.27 -0.17 -1.33
CA GLN A 136 18.74 0.72 -2.42
C GLN A 136 17.71 0.84 -3.55
N ARG A 137 16.57 0.13 -3.45
CA ARG A 137 15.47 0.15 -4.45
C ARG A 137 15.89 -0.33 -5.83
N ARG A 138 16.93 -1.17 -5.91
CA ARG A 138 17.33 -1.91 -7.11
C ARG A 138 16.40 -3.10 -7.36
N ALA A 139 15.75 -3.61 -6.31
CA ALA A 139 14.74 -4.64 -6.38
C ALA A 139 13.47 -4.22 -5.62
N ILE A 140 12.32 -4.70 -6.07
CA ILE A 140 11.04 -4.55 -5.36
C ILE A 140 11.00 -5.54 -4.21
N LYS A 141 11.26 -6.82 -4.53
CA LYS A 141 11.27 -7.92 -3.57
C LYS A 141 12.25 -9.00 -4.00
N THR A 142 13.08 -9.46 -3.07
CA THR A 142 14.04 -10.55 -3.33
C THR A 142 13.43 -11.90 -2.95
N LEU A 143 13.52 -12.87 -3.86
CA LEU A 143 13.27 -14.28 -3.59
C LEU A 143 14.61 -14.96 -3.26
N LEU A 144 14.68 -15.64 -2.13
CA LEU A 144 15.84 -16.46 -1.78
C LEU A 144 15.53 -17.93 -2.07
N ARG A 145 16.48 -18.61 -2.69
CA ARG A 145 16.42 -20.05 -2.92
C ARG A 145 17.48 -20.74 -2.08
N PRO A 146 17.15 -21.87 -1.43
CA PRO A 146 18.13 -22.73 -0.74
C PRO A 146 19.23 -23.21 -1.67
#